data_8fc81071d556c0295ad7442a5fca3559
#
_entry.id   8fc81071d556c0295ad7442a5fca3559
#
_cell.length_a   1.000
_cell.length_b   1.000
_cell.length_c   1.000
_cell.angle_alpha   90.00
_cell.angle_beta   90.00
_cell.angle_gamma   90.00
#
_symmetry.space_group_name_H-M   'P 1'
#
loop_
_entity.id
_entity.type
_entity.pdbx_description
1 polymer ?
#
loop_
_entity_poly.entity_id
_entity_poly.type
_entity_poly.pdbx_seq_one_letter_code
_entity_poly.pdbx_strand_id
1 'polypeptide(L)'
;MNAPPTFESFLLFDGDKKVTIEKDTKVPNASIFTILKEDHTLGNLLKNQLLKDPHVLFAGYKIPHPLEHKFVLRIQTTSEYSPQEAFTNAITDLISEISLLEERFSEAIRERQERD
;
A
#
# COMPACT_ATOMS: atom_id res chain seq x y z
N MET A 1 7.15 16.24 -24.80
CA MET A 1 6.93 16.39 -23.36
C MET A 1 8.08 15.74 -22.59
N ASN A 2 8.69 16.47 -21.68
CA ASN A 2 9.80 15.94 -20.91
C ASN A 2 9.29 15.14 -19.71
N ALA A 3 9.86 13.96 -19.49
CA ALA A 3 9.54 13.17 -18.31
C ALA A 3 10.07 13.88 -17.06
N PRO A 4 9.38 13.79 -15.92
CA PRO A 4 9.90 14.33 -14.66
C PRO A 4 11.21 13.64 -14.27
N PRO A 5 12.07 14.31 -13.48
CA PRO A 5 13.28 13.68 -12.99
C PRO A 5 12.98 12.42 -12.19
N THR A 6 13.88 11.45 -12.26
CA THR A 6 13.67 10.15 -11.59
C THR A 6 13.47 10.29 -10.08
N PHE A 7 14.14 11.24 -9.43
CA PHE A 7 14.02 11.40 -7.98
C PHE A 7 12.60 11.80 -7.54
N GLU A 8 11.82 12.41 -8.42
CA GLU A 8 10.43 12.77 -8.09
C GLU A 8 9.54 11.55 -7.84
N SER A 9 9.96 10.37 -8.31
CA SER A 9 9.18 9.16 -8.13
C SER A 9 9.19 8.63 -6.69
N PHE A 10 10.16 9.01 -5.87
CA PHE A 10 10.30 8.49 -4.51
C PHE A 10 10.59 9.52 -3.43
N LEU A 11 11.05 10.71 -3.79
CA LEU A 11 11.37 11.74 -2.79
C LEU A 11 10.16 12.62 -2.49
N LEU A 12 9.85 12.79 -1.21
CA LEU A 12 8.85 13.74 -0.74
C LEU A 12 9.52 15.10 -0.53
N PHE A 13 8.84 16.13 -1.00
CA PHE A 13 9.29 17.52 -0.77
C PHE A 13 8.73 18.03 0.55
N ASP A 14 9.32 19.09 1.07
CA ASP A 14 8.85 19.73 2.30
C ASP A 14 7.38 20.12 2.17
N GLY A 15 6.58 19.80 3.19
CA GLY A 15 5.15 20.07 3.19
C GLY A 15 4.28 19.01 2.56
N ASP A 16 4.86 18.02 1.87
CA ASP A 16 4.09 16.90 1.30
C ASP A 16 3.71 15.91 2.38
N LYS A 17 2.44 15.48 2.37
CA LYS A 17 1.98 14.41 3.22
C LYS A 17 1.98 13.11 2.43
N LYS A 18 2.64 12.10 2.94
CA LYS A 18 2.73 10.79 2.27
C LYS A 18 1.35 10.19 2.04
N VAL A 19 0.48 10.23 3.04
CA VAL A 19 -0.85 9.65 2.97
C VAL A 19 -1.88 10.69 3.35
N THR A 20 -2.89 10.86 2.51
CA THR A 20 -4.06 11.72 2.76
C THR A 20 -5.31 10.86 2.73
N ILE A 21 -6.22 11.08 3.66
CA ILE A 21 -7.43 10.27 3.80
C ILE A 21 -8.67 11.17 3.65
N GLU A 22 -9.60 10.75 2.78
CA GLU A 22 -10.88 11.40 2.60
C GLU A 22 -11.98 10.37 2.77
N LYS A 23 -13.03 10.73 3.53
CA LYS A 23 -14.20 9.87 3.65
C LYS A 23 -15.04 9.99 2.38
N ASP A 24 -15.55 8.87 1.91
CA ASP A 24 -16.52 8.86 0.82
C ASP A 24 -17.88 9.30 1.37
N THR A 25 -18.42 10.37 0.81
CA THR A 25 -19.70 10.92 1.28
C THR A 25 -20.91 10.16 0.75
N LYS A 26 -20.73 9.36 -0.30
CA LYS A 26 -21.83 8.64 -0.95
C LYS A 26 -22.01 7.21 -0.45
N VAL A 27 -20.93 6.60 0.01
CA VAL A 27 -20.92 5.20 0.44
C VAL A 27 -20.50 5.13 1.91
N PRO A 28 -21.31 4.51 2.78
CA PRO A 28 -20.93 4.37 4.18
C PRO A 28 -19.74 3.43 4.34
N ASN A 29 -18.89 3.70 5.33
CA ASN A 29 -17.73 2.88 5.65
C ASN A 29 -16.74 2.75 4.49
N ALA A 30 -16.59 3.80 3.71
CA ALA A 30 -15.64 3.88 2.62
C ALA A 30 -14.78 5.11 2.78
N SER A 31 -13.51 4.99 2.45
CA SER A 31 -12.54 6.09 2.46
C SER A 31 -11.61 5.99 1.27
N ILE A 32 -11.10 7.13 0.88
CA ILE A 32 -10.16 7.24 -0.24
C ILE A 32 -8.81 7.68 0.34
N PHE A 33 -7.78 6.87 0.07
CA PHE A 33 -6.43 7.12 0.54
C PHE A 33 -5.59 7.54 -0.66
N THR A 34 -4.99 8.71 -0.59
CA THR A 34 -4.04 9.17 -1.63
C THR A 34 -2.63 8.99 -1.08
N ILE A 35 -1.83 8.21 -1.77
CA ILE A 35 -0.47 7.88 -1.33
C ILE A 35 0.51 8.45 -2.36
N LEU A 36 1.40 9.34 -1.89
CA LEU A 36 2.36 10.03 -2.74
C LEU A 36 3.63 9.23 -2.90
N LYS A 37 4.27 9.39 -4.07
CA LYS A 37 5.59 8.83 -4.37
C LYS A 37 5.63 7.31 -4.31
N GLU A 38 4.51 6.68 -4.69
CA GLU A 38 4.38 5.24 -4.83
C GLU A 38 3.66 4.91 -6.12
N ASP A 39 3.72 3.66 -6.53
CA ASP A 39 3.18 3.22 -7.81
C ASP A 39 2.44 1.89 -7.67
N HIS A 40 2.29 1.17 -8.79
CA HIS A 40 1.62 -0.12 -8.85
C HIS A 40 2.20 -1.18 -7.92
N THR A 41 3.49 -1.10 -7.59
CA THR A 41 4.13 -2.06 -6.70
C THR A 41 3.45 -2.06 -5.34
N LEU A 42 3.39 -0.91 -4.70
CA LEU A 42 2.75 -0.79 -3.39
C LEU A 42 1.23 -0.88 -3.50
N GLY A 43 0.64 -0.27 -4.53
CA GLY A 43 -0.80 -0.29 -4.73
C GLY A 43 -1.34 -1.71 -4.86
N ASN A 44 -0.69 -2.54 -5.64
CA ASN A 44 -1.11 -3.92 -5.83
C ASN A 44 -0.91 -4.77 -4.57
N LEU A 45 0.20 -4.57 -3.86
CA LEU A 45 0.47 -5.26 -2.60
C LEU A 45 -0.60 -4.94 -1.55
N LEU A 46 -0.92 -3.66 -1.39
CA LEU A 46 -1.94 -3.22 -0.43
C LEU A 46 -3.32 -3.74 -0.79
N LYS A 47 -3.69 -3.64 -2.07
CA LYS A 47 -4.98 -4.13 -2.55
C LYS A 47 -5.14 -5.61 -2.24
N ASN A 48 -4.16 -6.42 -2.59
CA ASN A 48 -4.24 -7.86 -2.37
C ASN A 48 -4.26 -8.22 -0.89
N GLN A 49 -3.52 -7.49 -0.06
CA GLN A 49 -3.53 -7.71 1.38
C GLN A 49 -4.89 -7.36 1.98
N LEU A 50 -5.48 -6.23 1.54
CA LEU A 50 -6.80 -5.81 2.00
C LEU A 50 -7.88 -6.82 1.62
N LEU A 51 -7.80 -7.39 0.43
CA LEU A 51 -8.79 -8.37 -0.04
C LEU A 51 -8.74 -9.69 0.74
N LYS A 52 -7.68 -9.96 1.49
CA LYS A 52 -7.61 -11.11 2.38
C LYS A 52 -8.42 -10.93 3.66
N ASP A 53 -8.75 -9.69 4.02
CA ASP A 53 -9.49 -9.39 5.23
C ASP A 53 -10.99 -9.59 4.98
N PRO A 54 -11.66 -10.46 5.75
CA PRO A 54 -13.08 -10.74 5.54
C PRO A 54 -14.00 -9.54 5.80
N HIS A 55 -13.53 -8.55 6.57
CA HIS A 55 -14.30 -7.34 6.85
C HIS A 55 -14.13 -6.26 5.80
N VAL A 56 -13.26 -6.47 4.81
CA VAL A 56 -13.09 -5.55 3.69
C VAL A 56 -14.02 -5.98 2.56
N LEU A 57 -14.99 -5.13 2.24
CA LEU A 57 -15.96 -5.39 1.18
C LEU A 57 -15.44 -5.05 -0.20
N PHE A 58 -14.60 -4.02 -0.27
CA PHE A 58 -14.01 -3.56 -1.54
C PHE A 58 -12.65 -2.94 -1.27
N ALA A 59 -11.69 -3.24 -2.14
CA ALA A 59 -10.41 -2.57 -2.16
C ALA A 59 -9.94 -2.48 -3.61
N GLY A 60 -9.64 -1.28 -4.06
CA GLY A 60 -9.14 -1.05 -5.40
C GLY A 60 -8.31 0.20 -5.45
N TYR A 61 -7.35 0.24 -6.36
CA TYR A 61 -6.52 1.41 -6.53
C TYR A 61 -6.41 1.80 -8.00
N LYS A 62 -6.03 3.05 -8.22
CA LYS A 62 -5.75 3.54 -9.56
C LYS A 62 -4.66 4.60 -9.51
N ILE A 63 -3.96 4.77 -10.62
CA ILE A 63 -3.05 5.87 -10.82
C ILE A 63 -3.78 6.89 -11.68
N PRO A 64 -4.20 8.03 -11.12
CA PRO A 64 -5.06 8.97 -11.86
C PRO A 64 -4.37 9.67 -13.01
N HIS A 65 -3.04 9.81 -12.95
CA HIS A 65 -2.29 10.47 -14.01
C HIS A 65 -0.90 9.84 -14.13
N PRO A 66 -0.50 9.40 -15.34
CA PRO A 66 0.75 8.65 -15.52
C PRO A 66 2.03 9.43 -15.19
N LEU A 67 1.97 10.75 -15.25
CA LEU A 67 3.14 11.59 -14.94
C LEU A 67 3.21 12.02 -13.47
N GLU A 68 2.16 11.78 -12.71
CA GLU A 68 2.14 12.07 -11.28
C GLU A 68 2.48 10.81 -10.50
N HIS A 69 3.42 10.91 -9.56
CA HIS A 69 3.88 9.78 -8.77
C HIS A 69 3.01 9.63 -7.52
N LYS A 70 1.80 9.12 -7.71
CA LYS A 70 0.86 8.84 -6.63
C LYS A 70 -0.16 7.81 -7.08
N PHE A 71 -0.78 7.13 -6.13
CA PHE A 71 -1.95 6.32 -6.42
C PHE A 71 -3.06 6.61 -5.42
N VAL A 72 -4.27 6.30 -5.82
CA VAL A 72 -5.47 6.48 -5.02
C VAL A 72 -6.05 5.11 -4.71
N LEU A 73 -6.20 4.81 -3.43
CA LEU A 73 -6.71 3.53 -2.94
C LEU A 73 -8.07 3.76 -2.28
N ARG A 74 -9.09 3.05 -2.74
CA ARG A 74 -10.42 3.13 -2.15
C ARG A 74 -10.70 1.85 -1.38
N ILE A 75 -11.09 2.01 -0.11
CA ILE A 75 -11.39 0.90 0.78
C ILE A 75 -12.80 1.06 1.33
N GLN A 76 -13.59 0.00 1.24
CA GLN A 76 -14.91 -0.08 1.86
C GLN A 76 -14.94 -1.29 2.78
N THR A 77 -15.41 -1.08 4.01
CA THR A 77 -15.46 -2.11 5.04
C THR A 77 -16.88 -2.34 5.54
N THR A 78 -17.05 -3.37 6.36
CA THR A 78 -18.30 -3.59 7.10
C THR A 78 -18.44 -2.49 8.17
N SER A 79 -19.65 -2.38 8.72
CA SER A 79 -19.96 -1.34 9.73
C SER A 79 -19.17 -1.51 11.03
N GLU A 80 -18.65 -2.69 11.29
CA GLU A 80 -17.90 -3.01 12.51
C GLU A 80 -16.42 -2.63 12.45
N TYR A 81 -15.97 -2.17 11.28
CA TYR A 81 -14.55 -2.00 11.00
C TYR A 81 -14.36 -0.72 10.18
N SER A 82 -13.41 0.11 10.54
CA SER A 82 -13.17 1.33 9.78
C SER A 82 -12.16 1.08 8.65
N PRO A 83 -12.28 1.82 7.53
CA PRO A 83 -11.27 1.74 6.48
C PRO A 83 -9.85 2.05 6.96
N GLN A 84 -9.71 2.97 7.92
CA GLN A 84 -8.40 3.31 8.48
C GLN A 84 -7.79 2.14 9.24
N GLU A 85 -8.60 1.42 10.00
CA GLU A 85 -8.13 0.21 10.70
C GLU A 85 -7.71 -0.86 9.70
N ALA A 86 -8.50 -1.04 8.63
CA ALA A 86 -8.18 -1.99 7.58
C ALA A 86 -6.84 -1.66 6.92
N PHE A 87 -6.63 -0.39 6.61
CA PHE A 87 -5.40 0.10 6.00
C PHE A 87 -4.19 -0.13 6.91
N THR A 88 -4.32 0.24 8.19
CA THR A 88 -3.25 0.07 9.18
C THR A 88 -2.91 -1.42 9.36
N ASN A 89 -3.92 -2.27 9.48
CA ASN A 89 -3.71 -3.71 9.64
C ASN A 89 -3.06 -4.33 8.41
N ALA A 90 -3.46 -3.90 7.22
CA ALA A 90 -2.85 -4.38 5.98
C ALA A 90 -1.35 -4.05 5.92
N ILE A 91 -0.98 -2.82 6.30
CA ILE A 91 0.43 -2.41 6.34
C ILE A 91 1.20 -3.24 7.36
N THR A 92 0.65 -3.40 8.57
CA THR A 92 1.28 -4.19 9.63
C THR A 92 1.50 -5.63 9.19
N ASP A 93 0.50 -6.24 8.57
CA ASP A 93 0.59 -7.62 8.08
C ASP A 93 1.63 -7.76 6.96
N LEU A 94 1.69 -6.79 6.05
CA LEU A 94 2.69 -6.80 4.98
C LEU A 94 4.11 -6.69 5.54
N ILE A 95 4.32 -5.82 6.53
CA ILE A 95 5.62 -5.68 7.18
C ILE A 95 6.02 -7.00 7.83
N SER A 96 5.09 -7.67 8.50
CA SER A 96 5.34 -8.97 9.13
C SER A 96 5.69 -10.03 8.09
N GLU A 97 4.97 -10.08 6.97
CA GLU A 97 5.23 -11.04 5.90
C GLU A 97 6.60 -10.82 5.26
N ILE A 98 6.95 -9.56 5.00
CA ILE A 98 8.24 -9.20 4.41
C ILE A 98 9.38 -9.56 5.37
N SER A 99 9.22 -9.30 6.66
CA SER A 99 10.21 -9.64 7.68
C SER A 99 10.42 -11.15 7.77
N LEU A 100 9.34 -11.92 7.70
CA LEU A 100 9.42 -13.38 7.71
C LEU A 100 10.12 -13.91 6.45
N LEU A 101 9.80 -13.33 5.30
CA LEU A 101 10.44 -13.70 4.04
C LEU A 101 11.94 -13.42 4.08
N GLU A 102 12.34 -12.27 4.61
CA GLU A 102 13.75 -11.90 4.77
C GLU A 102 14.48 -12.90 5.66
N GLU A 103 13.88 -13.26 6.80
CA GLU A 103 14.44 -14.22 7.74
C GLU A 103 14.62 -15.60 7.09
N ARG A 104 13.61 -16.09 6.39
CA ARG A 104 13.68 -17.39 5.71
C ARG A 104 14.72 -17.41 4.59
N PHE A 105 14.83 -16.29 3.89
CA PHE A 105 15.82 -16.16 2.83
C PHE A 105 17.24 -16.19 3.40
N SER A 106 17.47 -15.48 4.51
CA SER A 106 18.76 -15.48 5.20
C SER A 106 19.13 -16.87 5.71
N GLU A 107 18.16 -17.60 6.27
CA GLU A 107 18.37 -18.98 6.70
C GLU A 107 18.73 -19.91 5.54
N ALA A 108 18.02 -19.75 4.42
CA ALA A 108 18.29 -20.57 3.23
C ALA A 108 19.68 -20.32 2.67
N ILE A 109 20.13 -19.07 2.64
CA ILE A 109 21.49 -18.73 2.21
C ILE A 109 22.52 -19.36 3.13
N ARG A 110 22.31 -19.26 4.44
CA ARG A 110 23.23 -19.81 5.43
C ARG A 110 23.34 -21.33 5.29
N GLU A 111 22.22 -22.01 5.15
CA GLU A 111 22.20 -23.46 4.94
C GLU A 111 22.96 -23.87 3.68
N ARG A 112 22.78 -23.09 2.61
CA ARG A 112 23.49 -23.34 1.35
C ARG A 112 25.00 -23.19 1.52
N GLN A 113 25.44 -22.18 2.23
CA GLN A 113 26.86 -21.94 2.50
C GLN A 113 27.47 -23.05 3.35
N GLU A 114 26.71 -23.57 4.31
CA GLU A 114 27.18 -24.66 5.17
C GLU A 114 27.33 -25.99 4.41
N ARG A 115 26.59 -26.18 3.34
CA ARG A 115 26.65 -27.39 2.51
C ARG A 115 27.83 -27.38 1.53
N ASP A 116 28.29 -26.22 1.17
CA ASP A 116 29.40 -26.05 0.19
C ASP A 116 30.79 -26.07 0.89
#